data_5b5a60a494c727a2b78828fd61833b02
#
_entry.id   5b5a60a494c727a2b78828fd61833b02
#
_cell.length_a   1.000
_cell.length_b   1.000
_cell.length_c   1.000
_cell.angle_alpha   90.00
_cell.angle_beta   90.00
_cell.angle_gamma   90.00
#
_symmetry.space_group_name_H-M   'P 1'
#
loop_
_entity.id
_entity.type
_entity.pdbx_description
1 polymer ?
#
loop_
_entity_poly.entity_id
_entity_poly.type
_entity_poly.pdbx_seq_one_letter_code
_entity_poly.pdbx_strand_id
1 'polypeptide(L)'
;MKTVIIAALLFICQGAYAQLFDNPVNMQLVQKGVYFIYNVEEDSADLYIEKVEARLPKHPTVPMMRALKVLWANIPLVTVDSVFKVFSGHLRETVRLAAYLDGGRQTHPEAIFFEMAARGLLAEYYADDGHYMKALSEASKAYDLIKKGFDLSEEIPEFLLTTGVYNYFREKYPEKYPVYKPLLWFFRSGDVQLGIQQIHEATQKAVLTRVEAYVYMSYIYLRYEYEPQKAQSYLWELTKDYPNNLYIKSKLLESLTPKNDFVHAPVAIMKELSNSDRPYYQMAGASFMGIYYEKVKGQPDKALGFYKKSLTVGQNIPGHGTYYRTLAYLGLGRVYAKKGMSGQAEYNLRKVLESGESEDLLSEARDLLDQL
;
A
#
# COMPACT_ATOMS: atom_id res chain seq x y z
N MET A 1 8.57 51.72 -56.93
CA MET A 1 9.23 50.79 -56.02
C MET A 1 8.21 50.41 -54.95
N LYS A 2 7.65 49.22 -55.00
CA LYS A 2 6.72 48.72 -54.01
C LYS A 2 7.49 47.79 -53.06
N THR A 3 7.70 48.22 -51.84
CA THR A 3 8.36 47.42 -50.82
C THR A 3 7.33 46.44 -50.23
N VAL A 4 7.52 45.15 -50.48
CA VAL A 4 6.71 44.09 -49.90
C VAL A 4 7.32 43.76 -48.52
N ILE A 5 6.57 44.09 -47.46
CA ILE A 5 6.91 43.66 -46.08
C ILE A 5 6.37 42.25 -45.89
N ILE A 6 7.26 41.25 -45.89
CA ILE A 6 6.92 39.87 -45.49
C ILE A 6 6.95 39.85 -43.96
N ALA A 7 5.77 39.89 -43.34
CA ALA A 7 5.61 39.60 -41.91
C ALA A 7 5.76 38.08 -41.71
N ALA A 8 6.93 37.65 -41.27
CA ALA A 8 7.14 36.29 -40.80
C ALA A 8 6.39 36.10 -39.48
N LEU A 9 5.20 35.49 -39.54
CA LEU A 9 4.50 34.95 -38.39
C LEU A 9 5.33 33.77 -37.85
N LEU A 10 6.20 34.07 -36.91
CA LEU A 10 6.77 33.06 -36.00
C LEU A 10 5.64 32.49 -35.15
N PHE A 11 4.99 31.42 -35.61
CA PHE A 11 4.25 30.53 -34.75
C PHE A 11 5.25 29.97 -33.71
N ILE A 12 5.33 30.63 -32.57
CA ILE A 12 5.87 30.01 -31.39
C ILE A 12 4.87 28.91 -31.04
N CYS A 13 5.10 27.70 -31.57
CA CYS A 13 4.55 26.49 -30.95
C CYS A 13 5.16 26.42 -29.55
N GLN A 14 4.59 27.14 -28.60
CA GLN A 14 4.66 26.72 -27.21
C GLN A 14 4.04 25.34 -27.22
N GLY A 15 4.87 24.31 -27.13
CA GLY A 15 4.40 22.95 -26.96
C GLY A 15 3.48 22.96 -25.75
N ALA A 16 2.18 22.97 -26.03
CA ALA A 16 1.19 22.72 -25.00
C ALA A 16 1.49 21.31 -24.51
N TYR A 17 2.29 21.21 -23.45
CA TYR A 17 2.42 19.96 -22.74
C TYR A 17 1.01 19.54 -22.38
N ALA A 18 0.62 18.35 -22.82
CA ALA A 18 -0.71 17.85 -22.55
C ALA A 18 -0.86 17.73 -21.03
N GLN A 19 -1.67 18.62 -20.45
CA GLN A 19 -1.94 18.67 -19.03
C GLN A 19 -2.84 17.50 -18.63
N LEU A 20 -2.62 16.96 -17.44
CA LEU A 20 -3.44 15.90 -16.88
C LEU A 20 -4.49 16.47 -15.93
N PHE A 21 -4.06 17.26 -14.95
CA PHE A 21 -4.96 17.72 -13.87
C PHE A 21 -6.09 18.61 -14.36
N ASP A 22 -5.80 19.50 -15.31
CA ASP A 22 -6.79 20.45 -15.86
C ASP A 22 -7.55 19.90 -17.07
N ASN A 23 -7.27 18.66 -17.48
CA ASN A 23 -7.92 18.04 -18.63
C ASN A 23 -8.78 16.82 -18.23
N PRO A 24 -10.11 16.98 -18.13
CA PRO A 24 -10.99 15.92 -17.68
C PRO A 24 -10.96 14.67 -18.59
N VAL A 25 -10.70 14.83 -19.89
CA VAL A 25 -10.59 13.69 -20.83
C VAL A 25 -9.34 12.87 -20.54
N ASN A 26 -8.20 13.55 -20.30
CA ASN A 26 -6.95 12.88 -19.94
C ASN A 26 -7.08 12.22 -18.57
N MET A 27 -7.67 12.91 -17.60
CA MET A 27 -7.90 12.38 -16.26
C MET A 27 -8.79 11.11 -16.27
N GLN A 28 -9.91 11.13 -17.03
CA GLN A 28 -10.76 9.95 -17.19
C GLN A 28 -10.04 8.76 -17.83
N LEU A 29 -9.18 9.03 -18.81
CA LEU A 29 -8.39 7.98 -19.46
C LEU A 29 -7.41 7.34 -18.48
N VAL A 30 -6.69 8.15 -17.71
CA VAL A 30 -5.77 7.69 -16.68
C VAL A 30 -6.53 6.95 -15.56
N GLN A 31 -7.65 7.49 -15.10
CA GLN A 31 -8.51 6.87 -14.09
C GLN A 31 -8.93 5.44 -14.48
N LYS A 32 -9.31 5.23 -15.75
CA LYS A 32 -9.63 3.89 -16.24
C LYS A 32 -8.44 2.94 -16.21
N GLY A 33 -7.27 3.40 -16.62
CA GLY A 33 -6.04 2.61 -16.55
C GLY A 33 -5.67 2.27 -15.10
N VAL A 34 -5.75 3.23 -14.22
CA VAL A 34 -5.55 3.07 -12.77
C VAL A 34 -6.54 2.06 -12.18
N TYR A 35 -7.82 2.11 -12.58
CA TYR A 35 -8.81 1.11 -12.16
C TYR A 35 -8.37 -0.32 -12.50
N PHE A 36 -7.95 -0.58 -13.75
CA PHE A 36 -7.51 -1.92 -14.14
C PHE A 36 -6.22 -2.36 -13.44
N ILE A 37 -5.31 -1.41 -13.17
CA ILE A 37 -4.09 -1.67 -12.39
C ILE A 37 -4.45 -2.17 -10.98
N TYR A 38 -5.33 -1.44 -10.27
CA TYR A 38 -5.74 -1.83 -8.91
C TYR A 38 -6.62 -3.07 -8.88
N ASN A 39 -7.38 -3.33 -9.93
CA ASN A 39 -8.16 -4.57 -10.05
C ASN A 39 -7.32 -5.77 -10.55
N VAL A 40 -6.02 -5.56 -10.79
CA VAL A 40 -5.07 -6.60 -11.25
C VAL A 40 -5.52 -7.25 -12.58
N GLU A 41 -6.02 -6.42 -13.49
CA GLU A 41 -6.41 -6.81 -14.86
C GLU A 41 -5.32 -6.39 -15.85
N GLU A 42 -4.27 -7.21 -15.97
CA GLU A 42 -3.02 -6.82 -16.64
C GLU A 42 -3.19 -6.42 -18.10
N ASP A 43 -3.95 -7.18 -18.89
CA ASP A 43 -4.15 -6.89 -20.33
C ASP A 43 -4.93 -5.57 -20.52
N SER A 44 -5.96 -5.34 -19.71
CA SER A 44 -6.74 -4.11 -19.72
C SER A 44 -5.90 -2.92 -19.26
N ALA A 45 -5.05 -3.10 -18.25
CA ALA A 45 -4.13 -2.08 -17.77
C ALA A 45 -3.13 -1.67 -18.87
N ASP A 46 -2.52 -2.64 -19.57
CA ASP A 46 -1.60 -2.37 -20.67
C ASP A 46 -2.27 -1.59 -21.80
N LEU A 47 -3.45 -2.01 -22.23
CA LEU A 47 -4.23 -1.31 -23.26
C LEU A 47 -4.47 0.17 -22.89
N TYR A 48 -4.79 0.45 -21.61
CA TYR A 48 -5.03 1.83 -21.18
C TYR A 48 -3.73 2.61 -20.99
N ILE A 49 -2.64 1.99 -20.55
CA ILE A 49 -1.32 2.62 -20.48
C ILE A 49 -0.87 3.06 -21.87
N GLU A 50 -1.04 2.21 -22.90
CA GLU A 50 -0.73 2.56 -24.30
C GLU A 50 -1.59 3.74 -24.80
N LYS A 51 -2.89 3.76 -24.50
CA LYS A 51 -3.76 4.90 -24.85
C LYS A 51 -3.33 6.18 -24.16
N VAL A 52 -2.92 6.10 -22.89
CA VAL A 52 -2.39 7.26 -22.15
C VAL A 52 -1.08 7.73 -22.78
N GLU A 53 -0.17 6.82 -23.12
CA GLU A 53 1.11 7.15 -23.74
C GLU A 53 0.94 7.84 -25.11
N ALA A 54 0.00 7.35 -25.93
CA ALA A 54 -0.32 7.97 -27.21
C ALA A 54 -0.87 9.40 -27.06
N ARG A 55 -1.62 9.68 -25.98
CA ARG A 55 -2.23 10.98 -25.73
C ARG A 55 -1.33 11.95 -24.96
N LEU A 56 -0.53 11.42 -24.06
CA LEU A 56 0.39 12.14 -23.15
C LEU A 56 1.83 11.65 -23.38
N PRO A 57 2.42 11.82 -24.57
CA PRO A 57 3.76 11.32 -24.86
C PRO A 57 4.79 12.01 -23.95
N LYS A 58 5.71 11.22 -23.38
CA LYS A 58 6.75 11.70 -22.44
C LYS A 58 6.21 12.32 -21.15
N HIS A 59 4.98 12.03 -20.77
CA HIS A 59 4.42 12.48 -19.49
C HIS A 59 4.78 11.51 -18.36
N PRO A 60 5.09 11.98 -17.13
CA PRO A 60 5.50 11.13 -16.01
C PRO A 60 4.42 10.15 -15.54
N THR A 61 3.14 10.38 -15.87
CA THR A 61 2.05 9.46 -15.53
C THR A 61 2.22 8.07 -16.16
N VAL A 62 2.82 7.98 -17.35
CA VAL A 62 2.99 6.70 -18.08
C VAL A 62 3.91 5.74 -17.31
N PRO A 63 5.17 6.11 -17.01
CA PRO A 63 6.03 5.22 -16.23
C PRO A 63 5.51 5.03 -14.78
N MET A 64 4.79 6.00 -14.20
CA MET A 64 4.14 5.81 -12.91
C MET A 64 3.08 4.71 -12.98
N MET A 65 2.20 4.71 -13.98
CA MET A 65 1.22 3.64 -14.18
C MET A 65 1.88 2.27 -14.39
N ARG A 66 2.98 2.20 -15.13
CA ARG A 66 3.77 0.98 -15.30
C ARG A 66 4.38 0.50 -13.97
N ALA A 67 4.89 1.42 -13.14
CA ALA A 67 5.38 1.09 -11.81
C ALA A 67 4.26 0.53 -10.92
N LEU A 68 3.11 1.20 -10.87
CA LEU A 68 1.96 0.73 -10.09
C LEU A 68 1.44 -0.62 -10.58
N LYS A 69 1.40 -0.87 -11.90
CA LYS A 69 1.05 -2.19 -12.44
C LYS A 69 1.99 -3.27 -11.92
N VAL A 70 3.30 -3.05 -12.00
CA VAL A 70 4.29 -4.00 -11.48
C VAL A 70 4.11 -4.22 -9.98
N LEU A 71 3.87 -3.15 -9.21
CA LEU A 71 3.65 -3.22 -7.77
C LEU A 71 2.44 -4.10 -7.43
N TRP A 72 1.26 -3.75 -7.92
CA TRP A 72 0.00 -4.42 -7.55
C TRP A 72 -0.09 -5.87 -8.05
N ALA A 73 0.53 -6.17 -9.19
CA ALA A 73 0.64 -7.54 -9.67
C ALA A 73 1.59 -8.41 -8.82
N ASN A 74 2.51 -7.82 -8.05
CA ASN A 74 3.59 -8.56 -7.38
C ASN A 74 3.69 -8.35 -5.86
N ILE A 75 2.67 -7.84 -5.19
CA ILE A 75 2.72 -7.69 -3.72
C ILE A 75 2.86 -9.09 -3.04
N PRO A 76 3.80 -9.26 -2.11
CA PRO A 76 4.85 -8.34 -1.65
C PRO A 76 6.04 -8.27 -2.63
N LEU A 77 6.32 -7.08 -3.11
CA LEU A 77 7.22 -6.81 -4.25
C LEU A 77 8.70 -7.18 -4.00
N VAL A 78 9.20 -6.87 -2.81
CA VAL A 78 10.65 -6.99 -2.47
C VAL A 78 11.15 -8.43 -2.35
N THR A 79 10.30 -9.42 -2.57
CA THR A 79 10.70 -10.84 -2.52
C THR A 79 11.45 -11.31 -3.77
N VAL A 80 11.47 -10.49 -4.86
CA VAL A 80 12.06 -10.86 -6.15
C VAL A 80 12.84 -9.69 -6.74
N ASP A 81 14.17 -9.75 -6.67
CA ASP A 81 15.10 -8.68 -7.13
C ASP A 81 14.83 -8.19 -8.56
N SER A 82 14.52 -9.11 -9.49
CA SER A 82 14.26 -8.74 -10.89
C SER A 82 13.01 -7.87 -11.03
N VAL A 83 11.96 -8.17 -10.27
CA VAL A 83 10.71 -7.39 -10.25
C VAL A 83 10.94 -6.02 -9.62
N PHE A 84 11.67 -5.98 -8.50
CA PHE A 84 12.05 -4.73 -7.86
C PHE A 84 12.87 -3.83 -8.79
N LYS A 85 13.79 -4.39 -9.58
CA LYS A 85 14.57 -3.65 -10.57
C LYS A 85 13.69 -3.00 -11.64
N VAL A 86 12.69 -3.72 -12.16
CA VAL A 86 11.74 -3.19 -13.14
C VAL A 86 10.90 -2.06 -12.53
N PHE A 87 10.31 -2.30 -11.35
CA PHE A 87 9.54 -1.31 -10.59
C PHE A 87 10.33 -0.02 -10.36
N SER A 88 11.50 -0.14 -9.74
CA SER A 88 12.35 1.02 -9.46
C SER A 88 12.89 1.71 -10.72
N GLY A 89 13.02 0.99 -11.84
CA GLY A 89 13.33 1.53 -13.15
C GLY A 89 12.24 2.49 -13.65
N HIS A 90 10.98 2.08 -13.56
CA HIS A 90 9.84 2.91 -13.93
C HIS A 90 9.70 4.15 -13.03
N LEU A 91 9.93 4.02 -11.73
CA LEU A 91 9.91 5.17 -10.83
C LEU A 91 11.01 6.19 -11.14
N ARG A 92 12.24 5.72 -11.43
CA ARG A 92 13.33 6.63 -11.89
C ARG A 92 13.00 7.33 -13.20
N GLU A 93 12.34 6.63 -14.12
CA GLU A 93 11.86 7.25 -15.37
C GLU A 93 10.76 8.28 -15.10
N THR A 94 9.86 8.02 -14.13
CA THR A 94 8.87 9.01 -13.66
C THR A 94 9.56 10.28 -13.18
N VAL A 95 10.57 10.16 -12.31
CA VAL A 95 11.35 11.31 -11.81
C VAL A 95 12.01 12.07 -12.96
N ARG A 96 12.61 11.35 -13.93
CA ARG A 96 13.25 11.96 -15.10
C ARG A 96 12.26 12.74 -15.97
N LEU A 97 11.09 12.18 -16.24
CA LEU A 97 10.05 12.84 -17.04
C LEU A 97 9.37 13.98 -16.29
N ALA A 98 9.20 13.89 -14.96
CA ALA A 98 8.73 15.00 -14.15
C ALA A 98 9.69 16.20 -14.24
N ALA A 99 10.99 15.96 -14.12
CA ALA A 99 11.99 17.01 -14.31
C ALA A 99 11.99 17.58 -15.73
N TYR A 100 11.75 16.75 -16.76
CA TYR A 100 11.62 17.21 -18.14
C TYR A 100 10.39 18.09 -18.35
N LEU A 101 9.25 17.78 -17.69
CA LEU A 101 7.97 18.48 -17.86
C LEU A 101 8.05 19.97 -17.53
N ASP A 102 8.85 20.37 -16.53
CA ASP A 102 8.98 21.78 -16.12
C ASP A 102 10.41 22.33 -16.18
N GLY A 103 11.30 21.61 -16.86
CA GLY A 103 12.71 22.00 -16.99
C GLY A 103 13.49 21.95 -15.66
N GLY A 104 13.06 21.11 -14.73
CA GLY A 104 13.70 20.93 -13.43
C GLY A 104 13.46 22.06 -12.41
N ARG A 105 12.55 23.00 -12.71
CA ARG A 105 12.24 24.15 -11.83
C ARG A 105 11.41 23.76 -10.62
N GLN A 106 10.70 22.64 -10.66
CA GLN A 106 9.79 22.16 -9.62
C GLN A 106 8.71 23.22 -9.29
N THR A 107 8.08 23.78 -10.32
CA THR A 107 7.01 24.80 -10.23
C THR A 107 5.69 24.29 -10.82
N HIS A 108 5.75 23.30 -11.71
CA HIS A 108 4.55 22.73 -12.33
C HIS A 108 3.92 21.70 -11.38
N PRO A 109 2.63 21.82 -11.03
CA PRO A 109 1.99 20.93 -10.05
C PRO A 109 2.10 19.44 -10.40
N GLU A 110 1.89 19.05 -11.66
CA GLU A 110 2.02 17.66 -12.10
C GLU A 110 3.45 17.13 -11.95
N ALA A 111 4.46 17.96 -12.29
CA ALA A 111 5.87 17.57 -12.12
C ALA A 111 6.19 17.35 -10.63
N ILE A 112 5.75 18.25 -9.76
CA ILE A 112 5.90 18.12 -8.30
C ILE A 112 5.22 16.85 -7.80
N PHE A 113 3.98 16.61 -8.21
CA PHE A 113 3.20 15.44 -7.79
C PHE A 113 3.87 14.12 -8.18
N PHE A 114 4.19 13.94 -9.45
CA PHE A 114 4.76 12.67 -9.93
C PHE A 114 6.19 12.44 -9.42
N GLU A 115 7.01 13.48 -9.30
CA GLU A 115 8.35 13.35 -8.72
C GLU A 115 8.25 12.99 -7.23
N MET A 116 7.40 13.65 -6.48
CA MET A 116 7.16 13.40 -5.05
C MET A 116 6.68 11.97 -4.80
N ALA A 117 5.66 11.52 -5.54
CA ALA A 117 5.11 10.18 -5.42
C ALA A 117 6.15 9.10 -5.78
N ALA A 118 6.89 9.28 -6.88
CA ALA A 118 7.92 8.33 -7.29
C ALA A 118 9.07 8.24 -6.28
N ARG A 119 9.51 9.37 -5.70
CA ARG A 119 10.56 9.39 -4.67
C ARG A 119 10.07 8.79 -3.36
N GLY A 120 8.81 9.03 -2.99
CA GLY A 120 8.19 8.41 -1.81
C GLY A 120 8.19 6.88 -1.91
N LEU A 121 7.71 6.34 -3.03
CA LEU A 121 7.73 4.90 -3.30
C LEU A 121 9.16 4.33 -3.35
N LEU A 122 10.12 5.03 -3.98
CA LEU A 122 11.52 4.60 -3.96
C LEU A 122 12.08 4.56 -2.54
N ALA A 123 11.77 5.55 -1.70
CA ALA A 123 12.23 5.58 -0.31
C ALA A 123 11.66 4.41 0.50
N GLU A 124 10.36 4.15 0.38
CA GLU A 124 9.68 3.06 1.07
C GLU A 124 10.30 1.71 0.70
N TYR A 125 10.36 1.40 -0.59
CA TYR A 125 10.85 0.10 -1.05
C TYR A 125 12.36 -0.09 -0.92
N TYR A 126 13.16 0.98 -0.96
CA TYR A 126 14.59 0.89 -0.58
C TYR A 126 14.76 0.59 0.91
N ALA A 127 13.88 1.11 1.78
CA ALA A 127 13.90 0.78 3.20
C ALA A 127 13.54 -0.69 3.44
N ASP A 128 12.50 -1.19 2.78
CA ASP A 128 12.06 -2.58 2.85
C ASP A 128 13.14 -3.56 2.35
N ASP A 129 13.90 -3.16 1.33
CA ASP A 129 15.03 -3.92 0.75
C ASP A 129 16.34 -3.75 1.55
N GLY A 130 16.31 -3.04 2.69
CA GLY A 130 17.48 -2.82 3.56
C GLY A 130 18.48 -1.78 3.04
N HIS A 131 18.18 -1.05 1.97
CA HIS A 131 19.01 -0.02 1.39
C HIS A 131 18.78 1.36 2.05
N TYR A 132 18.95 1.46 3.37
CA TYR A 132 18.57 2.62 4.19
C TYR A 132 19.15 3.96 3.74
N MET A 133 20.40 3.99 3.24
CA MET A 133 21.02 5.24 2.76
C MET A 133 20.36 5.75 1.46
N LYS A 134 19.95 4.83 0.59
CA LYS A 134 19.18 5.19 -0.62
C LYS A 134 17.79 5.66 -0.23
N ALA A 135 17.14 4.96 0.69
CA ALA A 135 15.84 5.33 1.23
C ALA A 135 15.87 6.75 1.82
N LEU A 136 16.84 7.05 2.67
CA LEU A 136 17.00 8.39 3.26
C LEU A 136 17.23 9.47 2.20
N SER A 137 18.05 9.19 1.19
CA SER A 137 18.30 10.13 0.07
C SER A 137 17.02 10.46 -0.70
N GLU A 138 16.20 9.45 -1.04
CA GLU A 138 14.95 9.69 -1.76
C GLU A 138 13.89 10.34 -0.87
N ALA A 139 13.80 9.95 0.41
CA ALA A 139 12.90 10.57 1.38
C ALA A 139 13.20 12.06 1.59
N SER A 140 14.47 12.45 1.66
CA SER A 140 14.87 13.87 1.79
C SER A 140 14.43 14.70 0.59
N LYS A 141 14.62 14.17 -0.63
CA LYS A 141 14.16 14.85 -1.87
C LYS A 141 12.64 14.91 -1.94
N ALA A 142 11.95 13.83 -1.55
CA ALA A 142 10.49 13.82 -1.48
C ALA A 142 9.97 14.88 -0.50
N TYR A 143 10.63 15.06 0.65
CA TYR A 143 10.25 16.05 1.64
C TYR A 143 10.31 17.50 1.11
N ASP A 144 11.32 17.83 0.29
CA ASP A 144 11.41 19.16 -0.34
C ASP A 144 10.21 19.44 -1.27
N LEU A 145 9.68 18.39 -1.91
CA LEU A 145 8.47 18.48 -2.74
C LEU A 145 7.19 18.50 -1.89
N ILE A 146 7.14 17.73 -0.80
CA ILE A 146 6.01 17.74 0.14
C ILE A 146 5.78 19.15 0.71
N LYS A 147 6.84 19.92 0.99
CA LYS A 147 6.72 21.31 1.45
C LYS A 147 5.94 22.19 0.46
N LYS A 148 6.14 21.98 -0.85
CA LYS A 148 5.34 22.65 -1.90
C LYS A 148 3.91 22.07 -2.00
N GLY A 149 3.78 20.79 -1.74
CA GLY A 149 2.49 20.08 -1.75
C GLY A 149 1.51 20.61 -0.70
N PHE A 150 1.98 21.18 0.42
CA PHE A 150 1.09 21.78 1.41
C PHE A 150 0.25 22.93 0.83
N ASP A 151 0.87 23.83 0.08
CA ASP A 151 0.18 24.95 -0.55
C ASP A 151 -0.73 24.46 -1.69
N LEU A 152 -0.26 23.47 -2.47
CA LEU A 152 -1.01 22.89 -3.58
C LEU A 152 -2.20 22.03 -3.16
N SER A 153 -2.21 21.48 -1.94
CA SER A 153 -3.31 20.62 -1.45
C SER A 153 -4.63 21.35 -1.24
N GLU A 154 -4.61 22.68 -1.15
CA GLU A 154 -5.83 23.51 -1.05
C GLU A 154 -6.63 23.51 -2.37
N GLU A 155 -5.94 23.43 -3.51
CA GLU A 155 -6.56 23.52 -4.84
C GLU A 155 -6.59 22.18 -5.58
N ILE A 156 -5.59 21.31 -5.35
CA ILE A 156 -5.40 20.05 -6.08
C ILE A 156 -5.53 18.86 -5.13
N PRO A 157 -6.66 18.13 -5.16
CA PRO A 157 -6.91 17.01 -4.22
C PRO A 157 -5.88 15.88 -4.24
N GLU A 158 -5.13 15.74 -5.33
CA GLU A 158 -4.09 14.71 -5.45
C GLU A 158 -2.96 14.85 -4.41
N PHE A 159 -2.74 16.07 -3.89
CA PHE A 159 -1.75 16.33 -2.83
C PHE A 159 -2.25 15.99 -1.42
N LEU A 160 -3.56 15.83 -1.20
CA LEU A 160 -4.14 15.57 0.11
C LEU A 160 -3.60 14.29 0.76
N LEU A 161 -3.37 13.24 -0.03
CA LEU A 161 -2.80 12.00 0.50
C LEU A 161 -1.41 12.23 1.09
N THR A 162 -0.49 12.79 0.31
CA THR A 162 0.91 12.92 0.71
C THR A 162 1.10 13.90 1.86
N THR A 163 0.36 15.01 1.86
CA THR A 163 0.37 15.99 2.97
C THR A 163 -0.27 15.40 4.22
N GLY A 164 -1.35 14.64 4.07
CA GLY A 164 -2.01 13.95 5.17
C GLY A 164 -1.15 12.85 5.79
N VAL A 165 -0.52 12.01 4.97
CA VAL A 165 0.43 10.98 5.41
C VAL A 165 1.60 11.62 6.16
N TYR A 166 2.16 12.73 5.64
CA TYR A 166 3.21 13.46 6.34
C TYR A 166 2.72 13.97 7.71
N ASN A 167 1.59 14.69 7.75
CA ASN A 167 1.04 15.27 8.97
C ASN A 167 0.81 14.20 10.04
N TYR A 168 0.30 13.04 9.66
CA TYR A 168 0.02 11.94 10.57
C TYR A 168 1.30 11.25 11.06
N PHE A 169 2.12 10.72 10.14
CA PHE A 169 3.27 9.88 10.51
C PHE A 169 4.44 10.68 11.08
N ARG A 170 4.55 11.98 10.79
CA ARG A 170 5.55 12.86 11.42
C ARG A 170 5.43 12.84 12.95
N GLU A 171 4.22 12.73 13.48
CA GLU A 171 3.96 12.67 14.92
C GLU A 171 3.87 11.22 15.44
N LYS A 172 3.12 10.35 14.77
CA LYS A 172 2.84 8.99 15.23
C LYS A 172 4.00 8.00 15.07
N TYR A 173 4.83 8.14 14.03
CA TYR A 173 5.92 7.20 13.80
C TYR A 173 6.98 7.21 14.92
N PRO A 174 7.44 8.37 15.45
CA PRO A 174 8.38 8.43 16.55
C PRO A 174 7.77 8.06 17.92
N GLU A 175 6.46 8.06 18.08
CA GLU A 175 5.81 7.48 19.26
C GLU A 175 6.06 5.96 19.31
N LYS A 176 5.87 5.29 18.16
CA LYS A 176 6.07 3.85 18.00
C LYS A 176 7.55 3.46 17.93
N TYR A 177 8.38 4.31 17.33
CA TYR A 177 9.81 4.08 17.11
C TYR A 177 10.67 5.25 17.63
N PRO A 178 10.89 5.36 18.95
CA PRO A 178 11.54 6.52 19.58
C PRO A 178 12.94 6.84 19.06
N VAL A 179 13.65 5.87 18.48
CA VAL A 179 14.99 6.05 17.91
C VAL A 179 15.04 7.12 16.81
N TYR A 180 13.91 7.40 16.16
CA TYR A 180 13.83 8.41 15.11
C TYR A 180 13.57 9.84 15.62
N LYS A 181 13.20 10.04 16.91
CA LYS A 181 12.92 11.38 17.48
C LYS A 181 14.00 12.42 17.19
N PRO A 182 15.32 12.13 17.36
CA PRO A 182 16.36 13.11 17.09
C PRO A 182 16.44 13.57 15.64
N LEU A 183 16.08 12.71 14.69
CA LEU A 183 16.13 13.00 13.25
C LEU A 183 15.02 13.97 12.82
N LEU A 184 13.94 14.04 13.61
CA LEU A 184 12.76 14.81 13.24
C LEU A 184 12.86 16.30 13.56
N TRP A 185 13.90 16.72 14.27
CA TRP A 185 14.10 18.13 14.62
C TRP A 185 14.16 19.08 13.40
N PHE A 186 14.66 18.57 12.27
CA PHE A 186 14.81 19.35 11.03
C PHE A 186 13.56 19.38 10.15
N PHE A 187 12.51 18.65 10.51
CA PHE A 187 11.29 18.52 9.73
C PHE A 187 10.17 19.37 10.35
N ARG A 188 9.33 19.98 9.51
CA ARG A 188 8.12 20.67 9.95
C ARG A 188 7.30 19.75 10.86
N SER A 189 6.74 20.29 11.95
CA SER A 189 5.79 19.55 12.79
C SER A 189 4.58 19.11 11.98
N GLY A 190 4.06 17.93 12.29
CA GLY A 190 2.81 17.42 11.75
C GLY A 190 1.61 17.83 12.59
N ASP A 191 0.46 17.39 12.14
CA ASP A 191 -0.82 17.48 12.87
C ASP A 191 -1.61 16.20 12.59
N VAL A 192 -1.79 15.37 13.62
CA VAL A 192 -2.43 14.05 13.51
C VAL A 192 -3.88 14.18 13.03
N GLN A 193 -4.64 15.14 13.56
CA GLN A 193 -6.05 15.31 13.20
C GLN A 193 -6.19 15.83 11.76
N LEU A 194 -5.40 16.82 11.39
CA LEU A 194 -5.34 17.31 10.02
C LEU A 194 -4.90 16.19 9.06
N GLY A 195 -3.93 15.37 9.46
CA GLY A 195 -3.46 14.23 8.68
C GLY A 195 -4.58 13.24 8.37
N ILE A 196 -5.32 12.80 9.39
CA ILE A 196 -6.49 11.91 9.22
C ILE A 196 -7.54 12.57 8.32
N GLN A 197 -7.85 13.84 8.54
CA GLN A 197 -8.82 14.57 7.73
C GLN A 197 -8.40 14.63 6.26
N GLN A 198 -7.15 15.02 5.96
CA GLN A 198 -6.64 15.13 4.60
C GLN A 198 -6.65 13.78 3.87
N ILE A 199 -6.20 12.69 4.53
CA ILE A 199 -6.24 11.36 3.92
C ILE A 199 -7.70 10.93 3.67
N HIS A 200 -8.61 11.20 4.62
CA HIS A 200 -10.03 10.92 4.41
C HIS A 200 -10.60 11.73 3.24
N GLU A 201 -10.29 13.02 3.15
CA GLU A 201 -10.71 13.86 2.01
C GLU A 201 -10.14 13.34 0.68
N ALA A 202 -8.90 12.83 0.64
CA ALA A 202 -8.34 12.20 -0.54
C ALA A 202 -9.16 10.99 -1.01
N THR A 203 -9.77 10.21 -0.10
CA THR A 203 -10.67 9.11 -0.48
C THR A 203 -11.91 9.59 -1.24
N GLN A 204 -12.32 10.85 -1.06
CA GLN A 204 -13.53 11.42 -1.63
C GLN A 204 -13.27 12.29 -2.85
N LYS A 205 -12.16 13.03 -2.86
CA LYS A 205 -11.88 14.10 -3.83
C LYS A 205 -10.80 13.74 -4.85
N ALA A 206 -9.80 12.93 -4.46
CA ALA A 206 -8.71 12.57 -5.35
C ALA A 206 -9.13 11.50 -6.37
N VAL A 207 -8.45 11.47 -7.51
CA VAL A 207 -8.64 10.49 -8.58
C VAL A 207 -7.48 9.49 -8.60
N LEU A 208 -6.25 10.00 -8.64
CA LEU A 208 -5.04 9.17 -8.79
C LEU A 208 -4.63 8.53 -7.46
N THR A 209 -4.77 9.26 -6.37
CA THR A 209 -4.33 8.81 -5.03
C THR A 209 -5.46 8.24 -4.17
N ARG A 210 -6.68 8.11 -4.73
CA ARG A 210 -7.87 7.66 -4.00
C ARG A 210 -7.69 6.28 -3.37
N VAL A 211 -7.16 5.32 -4.12
CA VAL A 211 -7.02 3.93 -3.63
C VAL A 211 -5.99 3.85 -2.52
N GLU A 212 -4.85 4.49 -2.70
CA GLU A 212 -3.83 4.60 -1.66
C GLU A 212 -4.38 5.27 -0.40
N ALA A 213 -5.21 6.31 -0.55
CA ALA A 213 -5.84 6.96 0.60
C ALA A 213 -6.70 5.99 1.41
N TYR A 214 -7.50 5.14 0.76
CA TYR A 214 -8.24 4.07 1.43
C TYR A 214 -7.32 3.06 2.12
N VAL A 215 -6.23 2.66 1.45
CA VAL A 215 -5.24 1.73 2.01
C VAL A 215 -4.56 2.34 3.24
N TYR A 216 -4.12 3.61 3.16
CA TYR A 216 -3.50 4.29 4.30
C TYR A 216 -4.48 4.49 5.46
N MET A 217 -5.75 4.87 5.21
CA MET A 217 -6.76 4.97 6.27
C MET A 217 -6.96 3.63 6.97
N SER A 218 -7.07 2.55 6.20
CA SER A 218 -7.20 1.21 6.80
C SER A 218 -5.96 0.79 7.58
N TYR A 219 -4.76 1.09 7.09
CA TYR A 219 -3.51 0.82 7.79
C TYR A 219 -3.38 1.60 9.10
N ILE A 220 -3.70 2.91 9.07
CA ILE A 220 -3.71 3.78 10.25
C ILE A 220 -4.64 3.21 11.32
N TYR A 221 -5.89 2.90 10.94
CA TYR A 221 -6.87 2.38 11.90
C TYR A 221 -6.54 0.97 12.40
N LEU A 222 -5.87 0.13 11.61
CA LEU A 222 -5.46 -1.20 12.06
C LEU A 222 -4.20 -1.18 12.94
N ARG A 223 -3.23 -0.29 12.66
CA ARG A 223 -1.86 -0.41 13.21
C ARG A 223 -1.46 0.70 14.17
N TYR A 224 -2.20 1.81 14.19
CA TYR A 224 -1.89 2.99 15.00
C TYR A 224 -3.03 3.41 15.91
N GLU A 225 -4.25 3.52 15.39
CA GLU A 225 -5.40 3.95 16.17
C GLU A 225 -6.17 2.79 16.83
N TYR A 226 -5.89 1.54 16.43
CA TYR A 226 -6.53 0.33 16.95
C TYR A 226 -8.07 0.34 16.85
N GLU A 227 -8.60 0.89 15.75
CA GLU A 227 -10.02 0.97 15.44
C GLU A 227 -10.39 0.08 14.23
N PRO A 228 -10.38 -1.26 14.38
CA PRO A 228 -10.53 -2.18 13.26
C PRO A 228 -11.86 -2.06 12.50
N GLN A 229 -12.94 -1.56 13.13
CA GLN A 229 -14.21 -1.33 12.43
C GLN A 229 -14.11 -0.18 11.42
N LYS A 230 -13.38 0.88 11.74
CA LYS A 230 -13.14 1.96 10.78
C LYS A 230 -12.31 1.44 9.61
N ALA A 231 -11.24 0.69 9.89
CA ALA A 231 -10.46 0.04 8.84
C ALA A 231 -11.31 -0.86 7.94
N GLN A 232 -12.18 -1.68 8.54
CA GLN A 232 -13.09 -2.56 7.83
C GLN A 232 -13.99 -1.81 6.86
N SER A 233 -14.53 -0.65 7.24
CA SER A 233 -15.39 0.16 6.37
C SER A 233 -14.67 0.57 5.07
N TYR A 234 -13.43 1.07 5.17
CA TYR A 234 -12.62 1.43 4.01
C TYR A 234 -12.29 0.20 3.14
N LEU A 235 -11.95 -0.91 3.76
CA LEU A 235 -11.58 -2.14 3.03
C LEU A 235 -12.77 -2.81 2.36
N TRP A 236 -13.98 -2.71 2.91
CA TRP A 236 -15.20 -3.17 2.27
C TRP A 236 -15.50 -2.41 0.98
N GLU A 237 -15.36 -1.09 0.98
CA GLU A 237 -15.53 -0.28 -0.23
C GLU A 237 -14.52 -0.67 -1.29
N LEU A 238 -13.22 -0.74 -0.94
CA LEU A 238 -12.19 -1.18 -1.88
C LEU A 238 -12.44 -2.60 -2.43
N THR A 239 -12.91 -3.53 -1.58
CA THR A 239 -13.18 -4.90 -2.03
C THR A 239 -14.34 -4.96 -3.04
N LYS A 240 -15.31 -4.06 -2.95
CA LYS A 240 -16.39 -3.94 -3.93
C LYS A 240 -15.88 -3.33 -5.24
N ASP A 241 -15.10 -2.27 -5.15
CA ASP A 241 -14.58 -1.55 -6.30
C ASP A 241 -13.52 -2.37 -7.06
N TYR A 242 -12.71 -3.16 -6.34
CA TYR A 242 -11.58 -3.94 -6.89
C TYR A 242 -11.70 -5.44 -6.53
N PRO A 243 -12.70 -6.14 -7.10
CA PRO A 243 -13.03 -7.51 -6.70
C PRO A 243 -11.97 -8.56 -7.05
N ASN A 244 -11.00 -8.26 -7.91
CA ASN A 244 -9.92 -9.19 -8.25
C ASN A 244 -8.65 -8.97 -7.39
N ASN A 245 -8.62 -7.93 -6.55
CA ASN A 245 -7.44 -7.60 -5.76
C ASN A 245 -7.34 -8.46 -4.49
N LEU A 246 -6.49 -9.48 -4.52
CA LEU A 246 -6.29 -10.39 -3.40
C LEU A 246 -5.62 -9.72 -2.19
N TYR A 247 -4.81 -8.67 -2.39
CA TYR A 247 -4.21 -7.94 -1.29
C TYR A 247 -5.27 -7.21 -0.46
N ILE A 248 -6.16 -6.46 -1.12
CA ILE A 248 -7.28 -5.77 -0.45
C ILE A 248 -8.16 -6.79 0.31
N LYS A 249 -8.49 -7.90 -0.33
CA LYS A 249 -9.25 -9.01 0.29
C LYS A 249 -8.55 -9.57 1.53
N SER A 250 -7.23 -9.74 1.47
CA SER A 250 -6.48 -10.24 2.63
C SER A 250 -6.49 -9.25 3.79
N LYS A 251 -6.41 -7.93 3.50
CA LYS A 251 -6.49 -6.87 4.52
C LYS A 251 -7.90 -6.75 5.12
N LEU A 252 -8.94 -6.97 4.32
CA LEU A 252 -10.30 -7.04 4.85
C LEU A 252 -10.43 -8.16 5.90
N LEU A 253 -9.95 -9.37 5.61
CA LEU A 253 -9.97 -10.47 6.59
C LEU A 253 -9.09 -10.17 7.81
N GLU A 254 -7.97 -9.49 7.61
CA GLU A 254 -7.10 -9.03 8.71
C GLU A 254 -7.85 -8.09 9.67
N SER A 255 -8.71 -7.20 9.16
CA SER A 255 -9.50 -6.27 9.98
C SER A 255 -10.55 -6.97 10.88
N LEU A 256 -10.91 -8.21 10.59
CA LEU A 256 -11.82 -9.03 11.40
C LEU A 256 -11.12 -9.70 12.60
N THR A 257 -9.80 -9.82 12.56
CA THR A 257 -9.01 -10.61 13.53
C THR A 257 -9.08 -10.05 14.97
N PRO A 258 -8.92 -8.73 15.21
CA PRO A 258 -8.86 -8.19 16.57
C PRO A 258 -10.13 -8.43 17.39
N LYS A 259 -11.29 -8.49 16.75
CA LYS A 259 -12.59 -8.76 17.42
C LYS A 259 -13.10 -10.19 17.25
N ASN A 260 -12.31 -11.06 16.62
CA ASN A 260 -12.72 -12.43 16.27
C ASN A 260 -14.06 -12.50 15.53
N ASP A 261 -14.41 -11.48 14.74
CA ASP A 261 -15.68 -11.40 14.02
C ASP A 261 -15.64 -12.22 12.72
N PHE A 262 -15.41 -13.52 12.87
CA PHE A 262 -15.42 -14.46 11.76
C PHE A 262 -16.77 -15.12 11.50
N VAL A 263 -17.78 -14.87 12.33
CA VAL A 263 -19.13 -15.43 12.16
C VAL A 263 -19.76 -14.93 10.85
N HIS A 264 -19.60 -13.64 10.56
CA HIS A 264 -20.09 -12.99 9.35
C HIS A 264 -19.02 -12.82 8.27
N ALA A 265 -17.83 -13.39 8.49
CA ALA A 265 -16.72 -13.23 7.58
C ALA A 265 -17.02 -13.84 6.19
N PRO A 266 -16.54 -13.20 5.11
CA PRO A 266 -16.77 -13.67 3.75
C PRO A 266 -15.97 -14.95 3.44
N VAL A 267 -16.56 -16.12 3.73
CA VAL A 267 -15.92 -17.44 3.55
C VAL A 267 -15.46 -17.64 2.10
N ALA A 268 -16.17 -17.05 1.13
CA ALA A 268 -15.79 -17.10 -0.28
C ALA A 268 -14.38 -16.48 -0.48
N ILE A 269 -14.11 -15.33 0.14
CA ILE A 269 -12.80 -14.66 0.07
C ILE A 269 -11.71 -15.52 0.73
N MET A 270 -11.98 -16.13 1.89
CA MET A 270 -11.01 -17.01 2.55
C MET A 270 -10.64 -18.21 1.66
N LYS A 271 -11.63 -18.82 0.99
CA LYS A 271 -11.42 -19.94 0.06
C LYS A 271 -10.63 -19.49 -1.17
N GLU A 272 -10.98 -18.35 -1.74
CA GLU A 272 -10.30 -17.78 -2.89
C GLU A 272 -8.81 -17.56 -2.58
N LEU A 273 -8.49 -16.89 -1.47
CA LEU A 273 -7.12 -16.70 -1.03
C LEU A 273 -6.41 -18.05 -0.76
N SER A 274 -7.05 -18.99 -0.06
CA SER A 274 -6.45 -20.29 0.27
C SER A 274 -6.19 -21.19 -0.95
N ASN A 275 -6.84 -20.92 -2.07
CA ASN A 275 -6.68 -21.62 -3.34
C ASN A 275 -5.85 -20.83 -4.36
N SER A 276 -5.35 -19.66 -3.99
CA SER A 276 -4.48 -18.86 -4.86
C SER A 276 -3.20 -19.65 -5.19
N ASP A 277 -2.70 -19.48 -6.40
CA ASP A 277 -1.39 -19.96 -6.84
C ASP A 277 -0.23 -19.14 -6.27
N ARG A 278 -0.52 -17.95 -5.71
CA ARG A 278 0.47 -17.07 -5.06
C ARG A 278 0.66 -17.47 -3.59
N PRO A 279 1.85 -17.94 -3.17
CA PRO A 279 2.09 -18.45 -1.83
C PRO A 279 1.71 -17.48 -0.70
N TYR A 280 1.92 -16.18 -0.89
CA TYR A 280 1.56 -15.16 0.09
C TYR A 280 0.05 -15.16 0.41
N TYR A 281 -0.79 -15.16 -0.61
CA TYR A 281 -2.25 -15.16 -0.42
C TYR A 281 -2.75 -16.53 0.02
N GLN A 282 -2.15 -17.61 -0.49
CA GLN A 282 -2.48 -18.97 -0.06
C GLN A 282 -2.22 -19.16 1.44
N MET A 283 -1.09 -18.64 1.95
CA MET A 283 -0.76 -18.62 3.38
C MET A 283 -1.81 -17.83 4.18
N ALA A 284 -2.12 -16.59 3.74
CA ALA A 284 -3.13 -15.75 4.38
C ALA A 284 -4.49 -16.45 4.45
N GLY A 285 -4.98 -16.93 3.32
CA GLY A 285 -6.25 -17.65 3.23
C GLY A 285 -6.31 -18.88 4.11
N ALA A 286 -5.22 -19.66 4.16
CA ALA A 286 -5.13 -20.83 5.03
C ALA A 286 -5.19 -20.44 6.51
N SER A 287 -4.52 -19.36 6.95
CA SER A 287 -4.61 -18.87 8.32
C SER A 287 -6.05 -18.49 8.69
N PHE A 288 -6.74 -17.74 7.85
CA PHE A 288 -8.15 -17.35 8.09
C PHE A 288 -9.12 -18.52 8.05
N MET A 289 -8.91 -19.49 7.14
CA MET A 289 -9.69 -20.74 7.16
C MET A 289 -9.47 -21.53 8.44
N GLY A 290 -8.24 -21.54 8.96
CA GLY A 290 -7.93 -22.13 10.26
C GLY A 290 -8.75 -21.50 11.39
N ILE A 291 -8.74 -20.16 11.49
CA ILE A 291 -9.54 -19.40 12.47
C ILE A 291 -11.04 -19.70 12.31
N TYR A 292 -11.55 -19.71 11.10
CA TYR A 292 -12.96 -20.00 10.83
C TYR A 292 -13.35 -21.41 11.27
N TYR A 293 -12.54 -22.44 10.98
CA TYR A 293 -12.84 -23.79 11.42
C TYR A 293 -12.69 -23.96 12.94
N GLU A 294 -11.73 -23.30 13.57
CA GLU A 294 -11.55 -23.32 15.02
C GLU A 294 -12.71 -22.64 15.75
N LYS A 295 -12.94 -21.34 15.43
CA LYS A 295 -13.78 -20.47 16.24
C LYS A 295 -15.26 -20.48 15.85
N VAL A 296 -15.56 -20.69 14.55
CA VAL A 296 -16.95 -20.63 14.05
C VAL A 296 -17.53 -22.03 13.86
N LYS A 297 -16.76 -22.97 13.31
CA LYS A 297 -17.26 -24.34 13.04
C LYS A 297 -17.03 -25.32 14.16
N GLY A 298 -16.19 -25.01 15.14
CA GLY A 298 -15.85 -25.92 16.23
C GLY A 298 -15.18 -27.22 15.74
N GLN A 299 -14.39 -27.16 14.65
CA GLN A 299 -13.75 -28.31 14.04
C GLN A 299 -12.21 -28.20 14.17
N PRO A 300 -11.66 -28.46 15.38
CA PRO A 300 -10.25 -28.20 15.68
C PRO A 300 -9.29 -29.01 14.80
N ASP A 301 -9.63 -30.23 14.39
CA ASP A 301 -8.76 -31.04 13.55
C ASP A 301 -8.62 -30.48 12.12
N LYS A 302 -9.71 -29.93 11.58
CA LYS A 302 -9.64 -29.20 10.29
C LYS A 302 -8.86 -27.89 10.44
N ALA A 303 -9.05 -27.18 11.56
CA ALA A 303 -8.29 -25.97 11.84
C ALA A 303 -6.78 -26.24 11.87
N LEU A 304 -6.34 -27.32 12.56
CA LEU A 304 -4.94 -27.74 12.57
C LEU A 304 -4.39 -27.95 11.16
N GLY A 305 -5.18 -28.61 10.27
CA GLY A 305 -4.78 -28.83 8.89
C GLY A 305 -4.52 -27.51 8.14
N PHE A 306 -5.40 -26.53 8.30
CA PHE A 306 -5.26 -25.22 7.66
C PHE A 306 -4.10 -24.39 8.23
N TYR A 307 -3.92 -24.37 9.56
CA TYR A 307 -2.79 -23.66 10.17
C TYR A 307 -1.44 -24.26 9.74
N LYS A 308 -1.33 -25.60 9.69
CA LYS A 308 -0.14 -26.28 9.19
C LYS A 308 0.10 -25.95 7.71
N LYS A 309 -0.96 -25.97 6.87
CA LYS A 309 -0.87 -25.54 5.45
C LYS A 309 -0.30 -24.14 5.34
N SER A 310 -0.80 -23.19 6.16
CA SER A 310 -0.31 -21.81 6.17
C SER A 310 1.21 -21.76 6.43
N LEU A 311 1.69 -22.44 7.46
CA LEU A 311 3.12 -22.46 7.80
C LEU A 311 3.97 -23.10 6.72
N THR A 312 3.50 -24.20 6.13
CA THR A 312 4.23 -24.89 5.05
C THR A 312 4.37 -24.01 3.82
N VAL A 313 3.27 -23.39 3.38
CA VAL A 313 3.27 -22.48 2.22
C VAL A 313 4.10 -21.23 2.49
N GLY A 314 4.00 -20.69 3.72
CA GLY A 314 4.72 -19.48 4.14
C GLY A 314 6.19 -19.67 4.48
N GLN A 315 6.73 -20.89 4.40
CA GLN A 315 8.08 -21.21 4.86
C GLN A 315 9.16 -20.34 4.19
N ASN A 316 9.02 -20.07 2.91
CA ASN A 316 9.97 -19.31 2.11
C ASN A 316 9.57 -17.83 1.90
N ILE A 317 8.52 -17.37 2.58
CA ILE A 317 8.09 -15.97 2.50
C ILE A 317 8.77 -15.21 3.66
N PRO A 318 9.62 -14.21 3.36
CA PRO A 318 10.32 -13.47 4.40
C PRO A 318 9.36 -12.53 5.18
N GLY A 319 9.87 -11.52 5.86
CA GLY A 319 9.18 -10.65 6.81
C GLY A 319 7.71 -10.28 6.51
N HIS A 320 7.37 -10.03 5.25
CA HIS A 320 6.00 -9.66 4.84
C HIS A 320 4.91 -10.70 5.17
N GLY A 321 5.28 -11.97 5.39
CA GLY A 321 4.36 -13.03 5.79
C GLY A 321 4.24 -13.24 7.30
N THR A 322 4.96 -12.47 8.12
CA THR A 322 5.06 -12.71 9.58
C THR A 322 3.70 -12.69 10.26
N TYR A 323 2.85 -11.73 9.94
CA TYR A 323 1.51 -11.64 10.53
C TYR A 323 0.68 -12.93 10.36
N TYR A 324 0.59 -13.46 9.14
CA TYR A 324 -0.20 -14.66 8.88
C TYR A 324 0.42 -15.93 9.49
N ARG A 325 1.77 -16.01 9.54
CA ARG A 325 2.44 -17.08 10.28
C ARG A 325 2.15 -17.01 11.77
N THR A 326 2.15 -15.80 12.34
CA THR A 326 1.84 -15.58 13.76
C THR A 326 0.41 -16.01 14.08
N LEU A 327 -0.57 -15.68 13.21
CA LEU A 327 -1.94 -16.17 13.35
C LEU A 327 -2.00 -17.70 13.32
N ALA A 328 -1.25 -18.35 12.43
CA ALA A 328 -1.22 -19.80 12.33
C ALA A 328 -0.57 -20.44 13.56
N TYR A 329 0.56 -19.92 14.05
CA TYR A 329 1.18 -20.39 15.28
C TYR A 329 0.27 -20.21 16.50
N LEU A 330 -0.39 -19.05 16.63
CA LEU A 330 -1.33 -18.80 17.72
C LEU A 330 -2.51 -19.79 17.68
N GLY A 331 -3.07 -20.04 16.49
CA GLY A 331 -4.13 -21.02 16.31
C GLY A 331 -3.70 -22.45 16.65
N LEU A 332 -2.50 -22.86 16.24
CA LEU A 332 -1.93 -24.16 16.64
C LEU A 332 -1.75 -24.24 18.15
N GLY A 333 -1.21 -23.19 18.79
CA GLY A 333 -1.05 -23.11 20.23
C GLY A 333 -2.37 -23.31 20.97
N ARG A 334 -3.42 -22.57 20.59
CA ARG A 334 -4.77 -22.69 21.17
C ARG A 334 -5.36 -24.09 21.03
N VAL A 335 -5.29 -24.65 19.83
CA VAL A 335 -5.89 -25.97 19.58
C VAL A 335 -5.12 -27.08 20.31
N TYR A 336 -3.79 -27.02 20.36
CA TYR A 336 -3.00 -28.01 21.10
C TYR A 336 -3.21 -27.89 22.61
N ALA A 337 -3.31 -26.69 23.18
CA ALA A 337 -3.64 -26.47 24.59
C ALA A 337 -4.98 -27.13 24.94
N LYS A 338 -6.03 -26.86 24.15
CA LYS A 338 -7.36 -27.49 24.34
C LYS A 338 -7.35 -29.03 24.23
N LYS A 339 -6.40 -29.60 23.52
CA LYS A 339 -6.22 -31.05 23.38
C LYS A 339 -5.33 -31.65 24.48
N GLY A 340 -4.82 -30.88 25.44
CA GLY A 340 -3.90 -31.32 26.47
C GLY A 340 -2.49 -31.65 25.96
N MET A 341 -2.14 -31.14 24.78
CA MET A 341 -0.84 -31.37 24.14
C MET A 341 0.12 -30.22 24.47
N SER A 342 0.45 -30.06 25.77
CA SER A 342 1.14 -28.89 26.33
C SER A 342 2.48 -28.59 25.64
N GLY A 343 3.30 -29.58 25.32
CA GLY A 343 4.60 -29.34 24.66
C GLY A 343 4.46 -28.74 23.26
N GLN A 344 3.44 -29.18 22.49
CA GLN A 344 3.17 -28.60 21.16
C GLN A 344 2.51 -27.22 21.29
N ALA A 345 1.66 -27.01 22.29
CA ALA A 345 1.09 -25.71 22.57
C ALA A 345 2.18 -24.70 22.91
N GLU A 346 3.05 -25.04 23.87
CA GLU A 346 4.16 -24.18 24.29
C GLU A 346 5.07 -23.81 23.10
N TYR A 347 5.50 -24.79 22.31
CA TYR A 347 6.34 -24.55 21.14
C TYR A 347 5.73 -23.49 20.20
N ASN A 348 4.45 -23.65 19.85
CA ASN A 348 3.80 -22.75 18.90
C ASN A 348 3.55 -21.35 19.52
N LEU A 349 3.17 -21.25 20.80
CA LEU A 349 2.98 -19.99 21.48
C LEU A 349 4.27 -19.19 21.63
N ARG A 350 5.41 -19.87 21.90
CA ARG A 350 6.72 -19.19 21.90
C ARG A 350 7.07 -18.62 20.54
N LYS A 351 6.71 -19.29 19.42
CA LYS A 351 6.87 -18.74 18.06
C LYS A 351 6.04 -17.47 17.83
N VAL A 352 4.90 -17.33 18.47
CA VAL A 352 4.13 -16.07 18.45
C VAL A 352 4.92 -14.96 19.15
N LEU A 353 5.49 -15.22 20.33
CA LEU A 353 6.27 -14.21 21.07
C LEU A 353 7.55 -13.78 20.31
N GLU A 354 8.19 -14.69 19.59
CA GLU A 354 9.36 -14.40 18.76
C GLU A 354 9.03 -13.50 17.56
N SER A 355 7.76 -13.42 17.14
CA SER A 355 7.38 -12.67 15.94
C SER A 355 7.43 -11.16 16.10
N GLY A 356 7.22 -10.65 17.31
CA GLY A 356 7.14 -9.22 17.60
C GLY A 356 5.95 -8.50 16.91
N GLU A 357 4.94 -9.26 16.48
CA GLU A 357 3.73 -8.71 15.83
C GLU A 357 2.84 -7.95 16.83
N SER A 358 1.57 -7.73 16.48
CA SER A 358 0.67 -6.89 17.28
C SER A 358 0.54 -7.39 18.72
N GLU A 359 0.47 -6.45 19.68
CA GLU A 359 0.43 -6.73 21.11
C GLU A 359 -0.75 -7.62 21.50
N ASP A 360 -1.88 -7.54 20.78
CA ASP A 360 -3.05 -8.40 21.00
C ASP A 360 -2.70 -9.89 20.84
N LEU A 361 -1.95 -10.23 19.77
CA LEU A 361 -1.52 -11.61 19.53
C LEU A 361 -0.49 -12.08 20.54
N LEU A 362 0.43 -11.17 20.93
CA LEU A 362 1.46 -11.47 21.94
C LEU A 362 0.84 -11.66 23.33
N SER A 363 -0.14 -10.83 23.71
CA SER A 363 -0.85 -10.95 24.99
C SER A 363 -1.62 -12.27 25.06
N GLU A 364 -2.40 -12.61 24.02
CA GLU A 364 -3.11 -13.89 23.97
C GLU A 364 -2.15 -15.09 24.11
N ALA A 365 -0.97 -15.01 23.49
CA ALA A 365 0.02 -16.08 23.60
C ALA A 365 0.61 -16.21 25.01
N ARG A 366 0.87 -15.10 25.72
CA ARG A 366 1.33 -15.12 27.14
C ARG A 366 0.27 -15.73 28.04
N ASP A 367 -0.98 -15.26 27.92
CA ASP A 367 -2.10 -15.75 28.74
C ASP A 367 -2.32 -17.25 28.57
N LEU A 368 -2.13 -17.78 27.36
CA LEU A 368 -2.23 -19.20 27.09
C LEU A 368 -1.03 -20.00 27.63
N LEU A 369 0.17 -19.43 27.59
CA LEU A 369 1.37 -20.07 28.16
C LEU A 369 1.26 -20.18 29.68
N ASP A 370 0.71 -19.18 30.36
CA ASP A 370 0.52 -19.17 31.83
C ASP A 370 -0.53 -20.19 32.29
N GLN A 371 -1.38 -20.69 31.36
CA GLN A 371 -2.42 -21.68 31.63
C GLN A 371 -1.99 -23.14 31.30
N LEU A 372 -0.81 -23.36 30.72
CA LEU A 372 -0.30 -24.69 30.38
C LEU A 372 0.32 -25.42 31.56
#